data_287d42d5ede0d0e4933939a2f4e9e6f0
#
_entry.id   287d42d5ede0d0e4933939a2f4e9e6f0
#
_cell.length_a   1.000
_cell.length_b   1.000
_cell.length_c   1.000
_cell.angle_alpha   90.00
_cell.angle_beta   90.00
_cell.angle_gamma   90.00
#
_symmetry.space_group_name_H-M   'P 1'
#
loop_
_entity.id
_entity.type
_entity.pdbx_description
1 polymer ?
#
loop_
_entity_poly.entity_id
_entity_poly.type
_entity_poly.pdbx_seq_one_letter_code
_entity_poly.pdbx_strand_id
1 'polypeptide(L)'
;MRSRRLLVAVGLVASMLLAAVPVAQASNGRASFIVVLDDSVDAPRGVAAEHSQAFGADVTYVYRNALKGYSARIDEAQLGGLRADKRVAYIERDQDVTIDQTTENAASWGLDRIDQRNGLDNSFSYTNTGAGVTAYVIDTGIRTTHGEFGGRAVSGFDAVDGGAADDCHGHGTHVAGTIGGSTYGVAKGVTLVPVRVLDCNGSGSWSGVIAGIDWVTGDHQPGAPAVANMSLGGGASTAVDTAVKNAIADGVTFAVAAGNSSADACRFSPARVPEALTVGATTQTDAKASYSNYGKCLDLFAPGSSITSAWNTSDSDTNTISGTSMATPHVAGVAALLLQGAPTRSPAQVASDLASGATKGAVSDLGRKSAGTPNLLLYTIY
;
A
#
# COMPACT_ATOMS: atom_id res chain seq x y z
N MET A 1 15.54 -38.09 78.63
CA MET A 1 15.04 -38.33 77.25
C MET A 1 15.48 -37.19 76.36
N ARG A 2 16.50 -37.41 75.53
CA ARG A 2 17.13 -36.38 74.68
C ARG A 2 16.53 -36.51 73.27
N SER A 3 15.82 -35.49 72.79
CA SER A 3 15.31 -35.40 71.41
C SER A 3 16.39 -34.82 70.51
N ARG A 4 16.83 -35.59 69.52
CA ARG A 4 17.73 -35.16 68.45
C ARG A 4 16.93 -34.41 67.39
N ARG A 5 17.28 -33.16 67.13
CA ARG A 5 16.78 -32.40 65.99
C ARG A 5 17.63 -32.73 64.76
N LEU A 6 17.01 -33.22 63.71
CA LEU A 6 17.60 -33.47 62.39
C LEU A 6 17.56 -32.17 61.61
N LEU A 7 18.72 -31.61 61.24
CA LEU A 7 18.83 -30.51 60.31
C LEU A 7 18.86 -31.08 58.87
N VAL A 8 17.85 -30.75 58.08
CA VAL A 8 17.83 -31.02 56.64
C VAL A 8 18.41 -29.78 55.95
N ALA A 9 19.60 -29.94 55.35
CA ALA A 9 20.18 -28.93 54.49
C ALA A 9 19.57 -29.03 53.10
N VAL A 10 18.80 -27.98 52.67
CA VAL A 10 18.31 -27.83 51.33
C VAL A 10 19.40 -27.17 50.49
N GLY A 11 20.03 -27.94 49.63
CA GLY A 11 20.96 -27.42 48.63
C GLY A 11 20.22 -26.75 47.48
N LEU A 12 20.38 -25.43 47.34
CA LEU A 12 19.94 -24.68 46.17
C LEU A 12 20.90 -24.98 45.01
N VAL A 13 20.45 -25.75 44.02
CA VAL A 13 21.15 -25.86 42.74
C VAL A 13 20.69 -24.69 41.86
N ALA A 14 21.54 -23.67 41.74
CA ALA A 14 21.31 -22.59 40.77
C ALA A 14 21.64 -23.10 39.37
N SER A 15 20.61 -23.41 38.59
CA SER A 15 20.73 -23.71 37.17
C SER A 15 20.98 -22.39 36.42
N MET A 16 22.22 -22.12 36.03
CA MET A 16 22.51 -21.07 35.05
C MET A 16 21.97 -21.49 33.67
N LEU A 17 20.85 -20.92 33.28
CA LEU A 17 20.42 -20.91 31.88
C LEU A 17 21.37 -19.98 31.13
N LEU A 18 22.36 -20.56 30.42
CA LEU A 18 23.04 -19.83 29.36
C LEU A 18 22.02 -19.54 28.26
N ALA A 19 21.56 -18.29 28.20
CA ALA A 19 20.87 -17.78 27.03
C ALA A 19 21.86 -17.84 25.85
N ALA A 20 21.61 -18.77 24.92
CA ALA A 20 22.29 -18.77 23.64
C ALA A 20 21.92 -17.48 22.91
N VAL A 21 22.85 -16.53 22.86
CA VAL A 21 22.74 -15.37 21.97
C VAL A 21 22.73 -15.95 20.54
N PRO A 22 21.69 -15.69 19.70
CA PRO A 22 21.74 -16.13 18.33
C PRO A 22 22.97 -15.47 17.69
N VAL A 23 23.92 -16.28 17.27
CA VAL A 23 25.01 -15.84 16.41
C VAL A 23 24.33 -15.38 15.12
N ALA A 24 24.28 -14.07 14.92
CA ALA A 24 23.89 -13.51 13.63
C ALA A 24 24.79 -14.18 12.59
N GLN A 25 24.21 -15.04 11.76
CA GLN A 25 24.90 -15.57 10.59
C GLN A 25 25.39 -14.35 9.81
N ALA A 26 26.70 -14.23 9.66
CA ALA A 26 27.29 -13.25 8.78
C ALA A 26 26.68 -13.48 7.40
N SER A 27 25.74 -12.65 6.99
CA SER A 27 25.26 -12.59 5.62
C SER A 27 26.52 -12.37 4.77
N ASN A 28 26.77 -13.23 3.81
CA ASN A 28 27.83 -13.06 2.82
C ASN A 28 27.68 -11.67 2.23
N GLY A 29 28.34 -10.64 2.70
CA GLY A 29 28.39 -9.20 2.34
C GLY A 29 27.48 -8.62 1.26
N ARG A 30 26.53 -9.42 0.73
CA ARG A 30 25.60 -9.07 -0.34
C ARG A 30 24.23 -8.68 0.24
N ALA A 31 23.78 -7.47 -0.11
CA ALA A 31 22.45 -6.97 0.23
C ALA A 31 21.67 -6.60 -1.05
N SER A 32 20.36 -6.43 -0.91
CA SER A 32 19.50 -5.99 -2.01
C SER A 32 19.54 -4.46 -2.13
N PHE A 33 19.70 -3.98 -3.36
CA PHE A 33 19.75 -2.56 -3.70
C PHE A 33 18.89 -2.27 -4.92
N ILE A 34 18.35 -1.05 -4.97
CA ILE A 34 17.70 -0.44 -6.12
C ILE A 34 18.73 0.52 -6.72
N VAL A 35 19.12 0.27 -7.96
CA VAL A 35 20.04 1.12 -8.74
C VAL A 35 19.21 1.92 -9.73
N VAL A 36 19.10 3.22 -9.47
CA VAL A 36 18.35 4.14 -10.33
C VAL A 36 19.34 4.75 -11.31
N LEU A 37 19.02 4.67 -12.59
CA LEU A 37 19.80 5.20 -13.69
C LEU A 37 19.32 6.60 -14.07
N ASP A 38 20.20 7.35 -14.74
CA ASP A 38 19.86 8.64 -15.33
C ASP A 38 18.77 8.48 -16.41
N ASP A 39 17.87 9.43 -16.51
CA ASP A 39 16.74 9.39 -17.44
C ASP A 39 17.17 9.37 -18.93
N SER A 40 18.40 9.76 -19.23
CA SER A 40 18.97 9.66 -20.57
C SER A 40 19.33 8.22 -21.00
N VAL A 41 19.22 7.25 -20.09
CA VAL A 41 19.53 5.84 -20.41
C VAL A 41 18.37 5.21 -21.16
N ASP A 42 18.54 4.92 -22.45
CA ASP A 42 17.51 4.29 -23.29
C ASP A 42 17.34 2.80 -23.06
N ALA A 43 18.40 2.11 -22.60
CA ALA A 43 18.44 0.66 -22.45
C ALA A 43 18.84 0.20 -21.04
N PRO A 44 17.97 0.35 -20.00
CA PRO A 44 18.31 -0.06 -18.64
C PRO A 44 18.73 -1.52 -18.50
N ARG A 45 18.16 -2.42 -19.30
CA ARG A 45 18.54 -3.84 -19.34
C ARG A 45 19.99 -4.06 -19.77
N GLY A 46 20.48 -3.28 -20.71
CA GLY A 46 21.88 -3.33 -21.17
C GLY A 46 22.83 -2.95 -20.03
N VAL A 47 22.54 -1.84 -19.35
CA VAL A 47 23.33 -1.37 -18.20
C VAL A 47 23.29 -2.38 -17.06
N ALA A 48 22.12 -2.95 -16.74
CA ALA A 48 21.98 -3.99 -15.71
C ALA A 48 22.85 -5.23 -16.03
N ALA A 49 22.87 -5.67 -17.30
CA ALA A 49 23.71 -6.79 -17.74
C ALA A 49 25.21 -6.48 -17.65
N GLU A 50 25.64 -5.27 -18.02
CA GLU A 50 27.03 -4.80 -17.85
C GLU A 50 27.43 -4.77 -16.37
N HIS A 51 26.57 -4.25 -15.51
CA HIS A 51 26.82 -4.20 -14.06
C HIS A 51 26.81 -5.59 -13.42
N SER A 52 26.00 -6.51 -13.93
CA SER A 52 26.04 -7.93 -13.53
C SER A 52 27.41 -8.55 -13.82
N GLN A 53 27.97 -8.28 -14.99
CA GLN A 53 29.29 -8.79 -15.38
C GLN A 53 30.44 -8.10 -14.65
N ALA A 54 30.39 -6.77 -14.52
CA ALA A 54 31.49 -5.98 -13.98
C ALA A 54 31.56 -6.01 -12.45
N PHE A 55 30.42 -6.03 -11.76
CA PHE A 55 30.31 -5.91 -10.31
C PHE A 55 29.65 -7.11 -9.64
N GLY A 56 29.34 -8.16 -10.41
CA GLY A 56 28.68 -9.35 -9.88
C GLY A 56 27.27 -9.08 -9.37
N ALA A 57 26.57 -8.06 -9.87
CA ALA A 57 25.20 -7.76 -9.51
C ALA A 57 24.24 -8.89 -9.96
N ASP A 58 23.53 -9.48 -9.01
CA ASP A 58 22.50 -10.49 -9.29
C ASP A 58 21.17 -9.76 -9.47
N VAL A 59 20.83 -9.45 -10.73
CA VAL A 59 19.71 -8.59 -11.12
C VAL A 59 18.39 -9.34 -10.94
N THR A 60 17.46 -8.75 -10.17
CA THR A 60 16.13 -9.30 -9.90
C THR A 60 15.07 -8.66 -10.81
N TYR A 61 15.01 -7.34 -10.85
CA TYR A 61 14.06 -6.57 -11.66
C TYR A 61 14.79 -5.55 -12.53
N VAL A 62 14.22 -5.24 -13.71
CA VAL A 62 14.66 -4.13 -14.56
C VAL A 62 13.47 -3.20 -14.81
N TYR A 63 13.58 -1.97 -14.37
CA TYR A 63 12.56 -0.93 -14.46
C TYR A 63 12.76 -0.09 -15.72
N ARG A 64 11.67 0.31 -16.41
CA ARG A 64 11.75 1.03 -17.68
C ARG A 64 10.74 2.15 -17.82
N ASN A 65 9.61 2.07 -17.12
CA ASN A 65 8.46 2.93 -17.30
C ASN A 65 8.35 3.96 -16.17
N ALA A 66 8.12 3.53 -14.94
CA ALA A 66 7.99 4.41 -13.78
C ALA A 66 9.33 5.03 -13.35
N LEU A 67 10.44 4.35 -13.58
CA LEU A 67 11.81 4.85 -13.46
C LEU A 67 12.75 4.03 -14.34
N LYS A 68 13.92 4.57 -14.64
CA LYS A 68 14.99 3.82 -15.31
C LYS A 68 15.90 3.19 -14.27
N GLY A 69 16.09 1.87 -14.32
CA GLY A 69 16.95 1.23 -13.32
C GLY A 69 16.77 -0.27 -13.20
N TYR A 70 17.26 -0.81 -12.10
CA TYR A 70 17.12 -2.23 -11.77
C TYR A 70 17.29 -2.45 -10.27
N SER A 71 16.76 -3.57 -9.75
CA SER A 71 17.15 -4.07 -8.44
C SER A 71 18.09 -5.24 -8.57
N ALA A 72 19.01 -5.37 -7.62
CA ALA A 72 19.95 -6.48 -7.59
C ALA A 72 20.50 -6.75 -6.19
N ARG A 73 20.91 -8.01 -5.97
CA ARG A 73 21.76 -8.36 -4.83
C ARG A 73 23.23 -8.08 -5.18
N ILE A 74 23.84 -7.17 -4.43
CA ILE A 74 25.18 -6.64 -4.71
C ILE A 74 26.02 -6.75 -3.44
N ASP A 75 27.31 -7.07 -3.59
CA ASP A 75 28.28 -6.94 -2.50
C ASP A 75 28.49 -5.44 -2.19
N GLU A 76 28.35 -5.05 -0.93
CA GLU A 76 28.50 -3.64 -0.51
C GLU A 76 29.87 -3.06 -0.91
N ALA A 77 30.90 -3.88 -1.01
CA ALA A 77 32.23 -3.47 -1.48
C ALA A 77 32.22 -2.99 -2.93
N GLN A 78 31.26 -3.43 -3.75
CA GLN A 78 31.14 -3.05 -5.16
C GLN A 78 30.35 -1.75 -5.38
N LEU A 79 29.63 -1.24 -4.38
CA LEU A 79 28.81 -0.03 -4.51
C LEU A 79 29.60 1.21 -4.91
N GLY A 80 30.88 1.29 -4.52
CA GLY A 80 31.78 2.39 -4.92
C GLY A 80 31.98 2.45 -6.43
N GLY A 81 32.19 1.28 -7.05
CA GLY A 81 32.32 1.16 -8.50
C GLY A 81 31.04 1.50 -9.24
N LEU A 82 29.90 1.01 -8.76
CA LEU A 82 28.58 1.33 -9.33
C LEU A 82 28.25 2.84 -9.28
N ARG A 83 28.54 3.48 -8.13
CA ARG A 83 28.35 4.95 -7.98
C ARG A 83 29.26 5.78 -8.88
N ALA A 84 30.37 5.22 -9.32
CA ALA A 84 31.28 5.89 -10.25
C ALA A 84 30.81 5.85 -11.71
N ASP A 85 29.87 4.98 -12.07
CA ASP A 85 29.26 4.96 -13.40
C ASP A 85 28.34 6.18 -13.55
N LYS A 86 28.63 7.03 -14.53
CA LYS A 86 27.87 8.27 -14.78
C LYS A 86 26.41 8.04 -15.17
N ARG A 87 26.06 6.82 -15.56
CA ARG A 87 24.68 6.41 -15.87
C ARG A 87 23.85 6.11 -14.60
N VAL A 88 24.50 5.97 -13.43
CA VAL A 88 23.85 5.75 -12.14
C VAL A 88 23.53 7.09 -11.50
N ALA A 89 22.25 7.39 -11.37
CA ALA A 89 21.77 8.60 -10.69
C ALA A 89 21.93 8.46 -9.17
N TYR A 90 21.48 7.35 -8.59
CA TYR A 90 21.68 6.99 -7.18
C TYR A 90 21.45 5.50 -6.93
N ILE A 91 21.86 5.02 -5.75
CA ILE A 91 21.63 3.66 -5.27
C ILE A 91 20.98 3.74 -3.89
N GLU A 92 19.88 3.02 -3.73
CA GLU A 92 19.14 2.91 -2.49
C GLU A 92 19.13 1.45 -2.00
N ARG A 93 19.17 1.23 -0.67
CA ARG A 93 19.00 -0.11 -0.11
C ARG A 93 17.54 -0.53 -0.23
N ASP A 94 17.30 -1.73 -0.72
CA ASP A 94 15.96 -2.31 -0.76
C ASP A 94 15.46 -2.55 0.67
N GLN A 95 14.18 -2.27 0.92
CA GLN A 95 13.56 -2.36 2.23
C GLN A 95 12.32 -3.23 2.15
N ASP A 96 12.02 -3.93 3.24
CA ASP A 96 10.78 -4.67 3.40
C ASP A 96 9.60 -3.71 3.61
N VAL A 97 8.45 -4.07 3.06
CA VAL A 97 7.17 -3.40 3.24
C VAL A 97 6.16 -4.38 3.80
N THR A 98 5.25 -3.91 4.63
CA THR A 98 4.23 -4.72 5.27
C THR A 98 2.88 -4.03 5.24
N ILE A 99 1.82 -4.83 5.28
CA ILE A 99 0.47 -4.35 5.63
C ILE A 99 0.35 -4.32 7.14
N ASP A 100 -0.51 -3.43 7.63
CA ASP A 100 -0.78 -3.28 9.06
C ASP A 100 -2.30 -3.27 9.26
N GLN A 101 -2.86 -4.34 9.85
CA GLN A 101 -4.31 -4.51 10.01
C GLN A 101 -4.69 -5.05 11.38
N THR A 102 -5.89 -4.67 11.83
CA THR A 102 -6.55 -5.19 13.01
C THR A 102 -7.88 -5.83 12.60
N THR A 103 -8.18 -7.05 13.08
CA THR A 103 -9.42 -7.76 12.75
C THR A 103 -10.47 -7.57 13.84
N GLU A 104 -11.68 -7.19 13.44
CA GLU A 104 -12.86 -7.04 14.29
C GLU A 104 -14.12 -7.56 13.55
N ASN A 105 -15.18 -7.90 14.30
CA ASN A 105 -16.43 -8.39 13.73
C ASN A 105 -17.51 -7.29 13.78
N ALA A 106 -17.77 -6.61 12.65
CA ALA A 106 -18.82 -5.60 12.49
C ALA A 106 -19.30 -5.51 11.03
N ALA A 107 -20.46 -4.94 10.78
CA ALA A 107 -20.93 -4.64 9.43
C ALA A 107 -20.16 -3.46 8.82
N SER A 108 -19.98 -3.43 7.49
CA SER A 108 -19.36 -2.28 6.84
C SER A 108 -20.27 -1.06 6.87
N TRP A 109 -19.80 0.01 7.46
CA TRP A 109 -20.46 1.31 7.58
C TRP A 109 -19.81 2.37 6.68
N GLY A 110 -18.71 1.99 6.02
CA GLY A 110 -17.89 2.93 5.27
C GLY A 110 -18.62 3.53 4.08
N LEU A 111 -19.41 2.73 3.36
CA LEU A 111 -20.22 3.18 2.24
C LEU A 111 -21.29 4.18 2.69
N ASP A 112 -22.05 3.83 3.74
CA ASP A 112 -23.08 4.69 4.34
C ASP A 112 -22.51 6.05 4.77
N ARG A 113 -21.25 6.09 5.24
CA ARG A 113 -20.68 7.35 5.74
C ARG A 113 -20.23 8.31 4.63
N ILE A 114 -19.85 7.81 3.48
CA ILE A 114 -19.23 8.66 2.46
C ILE A 114 -20.22 9.34 1.51
N ASP A 115 -21.48 8.94 1.47
CA ASP A 115 -22.51 9.56 0.62
C ASP A 115 -23.34 10.64 1.34
N GLN A 116 -23.00 10.94 2.59
CA GLN A 116 -23.69 11.94 3.40
C GLN A 116 -22.71 12.79 4.23
N ARG A 117 -23.16 14.01 4.58
CA ARG A 117 -22.32 14.96 5.30
C ARG A 117 -22.22 14.67 6.78
N ASN A 118 -23.26 14.10 7.39
CA ASN A 118 -23.34 13.88 8.83
C ASN A 118 -24.07 12.58 9.14
N GLY A 119 -23.49 11.80 10.08
CA GLY A 119 -24.10 10.59 10.62
C GLY A 119 -24.12 9.41 9.65
N LEU A 120 -25.01 8.48 9.90
CA LEU A 120 -25.25 7.26 9.12
C LEU A 120 -26.78 7.10 8.97
N ASP A 121 -27.26 6.66 7.81
CA ASP A 121 -28.67 6.41 7.53
C ASP A 121 -28.95 4.98 7.04
N ASN A 122 -27.92 4.12 7.03
CA ASN A 122 -27.92 2.73 6.56
C ASN A 122 -28.17 2.61 5.04
N SER A 123 -27.84 3.62 4.26
CA SER A 123 -27.90 3.59 2.80
C SER A 123 -26.55 3.95 2.17
N PHE A 124 -26.43 3.68 0.89
CA PHE A 124 -25.33 4.19 0.06
C PHE A 124 -25.90 4.56 -1.31
N SER A 125 -25.86 5.85 -1.63
CA SER A 125 -26.40 6.41 -2.85
C SER A 125 -25.27 6.82 -3.80
N TYR A 126 -25.36 6.39 -5.05
CA TYR A 126 -24.40 6.71 -6.09
C TYR A 126 -25.09 6.88 -7.43
N THR A 127 -24.52 7.69 -8.32
CA THR A 127 -25.03 7.90 -9.70
C THR A 127 -24.12 7.21 -10.73
N ASN A 128 -22.82 7.14 -10.45
CA ASN A 128 -21.83 6.46 -11.26
C ASN A 128 -21.43 5.13 -10.61
N THR A 129 -20.92 4.22 -11.40
CA THR A 129 -20.45 2.89 -10.95
C THR A 129 -18.95 2.68 -11.14
N GLY A 130 -18.25 3.66 -11.72
CA GLY A 130 -16.84 3.49 -12.12
C GLY A 130 -16.68 2.69 -13.43
N ALA A 131 -17.75 2.45 -14.18
CA ALA A 131 -17.67 1.71 -15.45
C ALA A 131 -16.75 2.42 -16.44
N GLY A 132 -15.88 1.64 -17.12
CA GLY A 132 -14.87 2.15 -18.05
C GLY A 132 -13.62 2.70 -17.38
N VAL A 133 -13.52 2.66 -16.04
CA VAL A 133 -12.32 3.02 -15.29
C VAL A 133 -11.56 1.75 -14.86
N THR A 134 -10.25 1.77 -14.93
CA THR A 134 -9.36 0.70 -14.41
C THR A 134 -8.87 1.06 -13.02
N ALA A 135 -9.03 0.13 -12.07
CA ALA A 135 -8.48 0.24 -10.72
C ALA A 135 -7.39 -0.82 -10.50
N TYR A 136 -6.15 -0.36 -10.45
CA TYR A 136 -5.00 -1.18 -10.11
C TYR A 136 -4.89 -1.35 -8.59
N VAL A 137 -4.88 -2.59 -8.12
CA VAL A 137 -4.76 -2.92 -6.69
C VAL A 137 -3.36 -3.46 -6.44
N ILE A 138 -2.45 -2.57 -5.99
CA ILE A 138 -1.04 -2.87 -5.71
C ILE A 138 -0.96 -3.37 -4.26
N ASP A 139 -1.01 -4.72 -4.08
CA ASP A 139 -1.25 -5.36 -2.79
C ASP A 139 -0.82 -6.84 -2.77
N THR A 140 -1.53 -7.72 -2.05
CA THR A 140 -1.29 -9.18 -1.94
C THR A 140 -1.88 -9.99 -3.10
N GLY A 141 -2.47 -9.35 -4.11
CA GLY A 141 -3.23 -9.98 -5.18
C GLY A 141 -4.74 -9.82 -5.01
N ILE A 142 -5.53 -10.47 -5.85
CA ILE A 142 -7.01 -10.53 -5.76
C ILE A 142 -7.46 -11.97 -6.01
N ARG A 143 -8.40 -12.47 -5.18
CA ARG A 143 -9.18 -13.66 -5.53
C ARG A 143 -10.20 -13.30 -6.61
N THR A 144 -9.79 -13.37 -7.88
CA THR A 144 -10.55 -12.87 -9.02
C THR A 144 -11.89 -13.59 -9.24
N THR A 145 -12.02 -14.83 -8.73
CA THR A 145 -13.25 -15.64 -8.78
C THR A 145 -14.30 -15.25 -7.75
N HIS A 146 -13.97 -14.36 -6.79
CA HIS A 146 -14.90 -13.95 -5.74
C HIS A 146 -16.19 -13.34 -6.34
N GLY A 147 -17.36 -13.75 -5.81
CA GLY A 147 -18.68 -13.34 -6.31
C GLY A 147 -18.90 -11.82 -6.31
N GLU A 148 -18.28 -11.09 -5.38
CA GLU A 148 -18.29 -9.63 -5.34
C GLU A 148 -17.79 -8.96 -6.63
N PHE A 149 -16.94 -9.64 -7.37
CA PHE A 149 -16.34 -9.03 -8.56
C PHE A 149 -17.10 -9.32 -9.86
N GLY A 150 -17.90 -10.40 -9.91
CA GLY A 150 -18.75 -10.69 -11.07
C GLY A 150 -18.00 -10.73 -12.41
N GLY A 151 -16.75 -11.17 -12.43
CA GLY A 151 -15.87 -11.21 -13.61
C GLY A 151 -15.19 -9.87 -13.95
N ARG A 152 -15.33 -8.81 -13.12
CA ARG A 152 -14.66 -7.51 -13.31
C ARG A 152 -13.24 -7.47 -12.77
N ALA A 153 -12.86 -8.43 -11.93
CA ALA A 153 -11.46 -8.64 -11.55
C ALA A 153 -10.80 -9.50 -12.64
N VAL A 154 -9.80 -8.93 -13.31
CA VAL A 154 -9.14 -9.55 -14.47
C VAL A 154 -7.73 -10.00 -14.12
N SER A 155 -6.98 -10.55 -15.08
CA SER A 155 -5.57 -10.86 -14.89
C SER A 155 -4.74 -9.58 -14.71
N GLY A 156 -3.63 -9.68 -13.98
CA GLY A 156 -2.75 -8.57 -13.72
C GLY A 156 -1.28 -9.01 -13.64
N PHE A 157 -0.54 -8.47 -12.69
CA PHE A 157 0.90 -8.67 -12.55
C PHE A 157 1.27 -9.27 -11.19
N ASP A 158 2.22 -10.19 -11.16
CA ASP A 158 2.77 -10.77 -9.96
C ASP A 158 4.29 -10.57 -9.90
N ALA A 159 4.74 -9.75 -8.95
CA ALA A 159 6.16 -9.52 -8.66
C ALA A 159 6.72 -10.49 -7.62
N VAL A 160 5.91 -11.34 -7.00
CA VAL A 160 6.33 -12.23 -5.92
C VAL A 160 6.87 -13.55 -6.47
N ASP A 161 6.09 -14.21 -7.30
CA ASP A 161 6.47 -15.51 -7.89
C ASP A 161 6.22 -15.61 -9.40
N GLY A 162 5.71 -14.53 -10.03
CA GLY A 162 5.44 -14.48 -11.47
C GLY A 162 4.19 -15.24 -11.90
N GLY A 163 3.31 -15.55 -10.96
CA GLY A 163 2.07 -16.29 -11.17
C GLY A 163 0.90 -15.46 -11.66
N ALA A 164 -0.30 -15.87 -11.27
CA ALA A 164 -1.57 -15.27 -11.72
C ALA A 164 -2.01 -14.04 -10.90
N ALA A 165 -1.21 -13.53 -9.98
CA ALA A 165 -1.53 -12.49 -9.02
C ALA A 165 -2.73 -12.84 -8.09
N ASP A 166 -2.92 -14.13 -7.84
CA ASP A 166 -3.92 -14.63 -6.90
C ASP A 166 -3.57 -14.24 -5.45
N ASP A 167 -4.59 -13.91 -4.69
CA ASP A 167 -4.43 -13.49 -3.30
C ASP A 167 -4.42 -14.70 -2.35
N CYS A 168 -3.28 -14.96 -1.71
CA CYS A 168 -3.13 -15.98 -0.68
C CYS A 168 -3.16 -15.44 0.76
N HIS A 169 -3.28 -14.11 0.93
CA HIS A 169 -3.36 -13.45 2.24
C HIS A 169 -4.80 -13.03 2.59
N GLY A 170 -5.48 -12.35 1.66
CA GLY A 170 -6.85 -11.80 1.81
C GLY A 170 -6.92 -10.28 1.83
N HIS A 171 -5.83 -9.59 2.13
CA HIS A 171 -5.82 -8.13 2.25
C HIS A 171 -6.13 -7.44 0.91
N GLY A 172 -5.49 -7.85 -0.18
CA GLY A 172 -5.73 -7.28 -1.51
C GLY A 172 -7.16 -7.55 -2.02
N THR A 173 -7.72 -8.73 -1.72
CA THR A 173 -9.13 -9.06 -2.02
C THR A 173 -10.08 -8.15 -1.23
N HIS A 174 -9.77 -7.87 0.04
CA HIS A 174 -10.55 -6.95 0.87
C HIS A 174 -10.51 -5.51 0.33
N VAL A 175 -9.33 -5.04 -0.03
CA VAL A 175 -9.12 -3.73 -0.66
C VAL A 175 -9.87 -3.63 -1.98
N ALA A 176 -9.74 -4.62 -2.87
CA ALA A 176 -10.46 -4.70 -4.13
C ALA A 176 -11.98 -4.70 -3.93
N GLY A 177 -12.47 -5.44 -2.92
CA GLY A 177 -13.89 -5.46 -2.54
C GLY A 177 -14.40 -4.09 -2.13
N THR A 178 -13.61 -3.32 -1.38
CA THR A 178 -13.98 -1.95 -0.97
C THR A 178 -13.92 -0.95 -2.14
N ILE A 179 -13.01 -1.13 -3.10
CA ILE A 179 -13.02 -0.32 -4.32
C ILE A 179 -14.23 -0.63 -5.19
N GLY A 180 -14.44 -1.91 -5.52
CA GLY A 180 -15.28 -2.30 -6.65
C GLY A 180 -16.15 -3.54 -6.45
N GLY A 181 -16.36 -4.04 -5.23
CA GLY A 181 -17.29 -5.12 -4.93
C GLY A 181 -18.73 -4.74 -5.24
N SER A 182 -19.56 -5.70 -5.60
CA SER A 182 -20.99 -5.48 -5.89
C SER A 182 -21.76 -5.06 -4.65
N THR A 183 -21.44 -5.61 -3.49
CA THR A 183 -22.06 -5.30 -2.20
C THR A 183 -21.24 -4.24 -1.43
N TYR A 184 -19.94 -4.47 -1.27
CA TYR A 184 -19.06 -3.67 -0.40
C TYR A 184 -18.32 -2.55 -1.12
N GLY A 185 -18.41 -2.50 -2.45
CA GLY A 185 -17.62 -1.58 -3.26
C GLY A 185 -18.28 -0.21 -3.44
N VAL A 186 -17.43 0.82 -3.47
CA VAL A 186 -17.78 2.19 -3.83
C VAL A 186 -18.10 2.28 -5.32
N ALA A 187 -17.21 1.79 -6.18
CA ALA A 187 -17.31 1.86 -7.64
C ALA A 187 -17.68 0.49 -8.23
N LYS A 188 -18.94 0.12 -8.13
CA LYS A 188 -19.46 -1.24 -8.38
C LYS A 188 -19.32 -1.75 -9.83
N GLY A 189 -18.95 -0.89 -10.78
CA GLY A 189 -18.75 -1.23 -12.21
C GLY A 189 -17.29 -1.10 -12.67
N VAL A 190 -16.35 -0.77 -11.77
CA VAL A 190 -14.93 -0.59 -12.10
C VAL A 190 -14.27 -1.92 -12.50
N THR A 191 -13.30 -1.88 -13.41
CA THR A 191 -12.42 -3.03 -13.69
C THR A 191 -11.30 -3.07 -12.66
N LEU A 192 -11.12 -4.23 -12.01
CA LEU A 192 -10.11 -4.44 -10.97
C LEU A 192 -8.94 -5.24 -11.54
N VAL A 193 -7.73 -4.71 -11.39
CA VAL A 193 -6.50 -5.34 -11.89
C VAL A 193 -5.57 -5.62 -10.71
N PRO A 194 -5.32 -6.89 -10.35
CA PRO A 194 -4.39 -7.22 -9.28
C PRO A 194 -2.95 -6.94 -9.69
N VAL A 195 -2.20 -6.28 -8.81
CA VAL A 195 -0.76 -6.08 -8.93
C VAL A 195 -0.14 -6.61 -7.64
N ARG A 196 0.19 -7.90 -7.64
CA ARG A 196 0.69 -8.58 -6.44
C ARG A 196 2.15 -8.25 -6.21
N VAL A 197 2.42 -7.53 -5.12
CA VAL A 197 3.74 -7.11 -4.68
C VAL A 197 4.06 -7.57 -3.26
N LEU A 198 3.06 -8.14 -2.56
CA LEU A 198 3.16 -8.68 -1.21
C LEU A 198 2.86 -10.18 -1.22
N ASP A 199 3.55 -10.93 -0.38
CA ASP A 199 3.44 -12.38 -0.23
C ASP A 199 2.21 -12.81 0.60
N CYS A 200 2.09 -14.12 0.87
CA CYS A 200 1.01 -14.69 1.68
C CYS A 200 1.05 -14.27 3.17
N ASN A 201 2.11 -13.61 3.62
CA ASN A 201 2.23 -13.04 4.96
C ASN A 201 1.98 -11.52 4.96
N GLY A 202 1.59 -10.93 3.82
CA GLY A 202 1.40 -9.50 3.67
C GLY A 202 2.71 -8.70 3.67
N SER A 203 3.82 -9.32 3.31
CA SER A 203 5.15 -8.72 3.28
C SER A 203 5.73 -8.71 1.87
N GLY A 204 6.54 -7.69 1.56
CA GLY A 204 7.23 -7.56 0.29
C GLY A 204 8.47 -6.71 0.41
N SER A 205 9.02 -6.30 -0.72
CA SER A 205 10.19 -5.42 -0.80
C SER A 205 9.88 -4.18 -1.63
N TRP A 206 10.61 -3.10 -1.42
CA TRP A 206 10.47 -1.91 -2.26
C TRP A 206 10.78 -2.19 -3.72
N SER A 207 11.72 -3.10 -4.03
CA SER A 207 11.99 -3.52 -5.40
C SER A 207 10.79 -4.18 -6.07
N GLY A 208 10.07 -5.05 -5.36
CA GLY A 208 8.83 -5.65 -5.84
C GLY A 208 7.71 -4.62 -6.02
N VAL A 209 7.55 -3.70 -5.07
CA VAL A 209 6.58 -2.60 -5.17
C VAL A 209 6.87 -1.72 -6.40
N ILE A 210 8.14 -1.35 -6.62
CA ILE A 210 8.53 -0.55 -7.81
C ILE A 210 8.26 -1.35 -9.09
N ALA A 211 8.53 -2.66 -9.11
CA ALA A 211 8.21 -3.51 -10.27
C ALA A 211 6.70 -3.50 -10.58
N GLY A 212 5.85 -3.54 -9.54
CA GLY A 212 4.41 -3.39 -9.70
C GLY A 212 4.00 -2.03 -10.26
N ILE A 213 4.56 -0.94 -9.74
CA ILE A 213 4.28 0.43 -10.22
C ILE A 213 4.79 0.60 -11.67
N ASP A 214 5.96 0.07 -11.98
CA ASP A 214 6.52 0.11 -13.34
C ASP A 214 5.62 -0.63 -14.34
N TRP A 215 5.11 -1.80 -13.93
CA TRP A 215 4.16 -2.55 -14.73
C TRP A 215 2.86 -1.77 -14.94
N VAL A 216 2.28 -1.17 -13.89
CA VAL A 216 1.06 -0.31 -13.97
C VAL A 216 1.27 0.82 -14.98
N THR A 217 2.43 1.50 -14.90
CA THR A 217 2.77 2.60 -15.82
C THR A 217 2.90 2.12 -17.27
N GLY A 218 3.40 0.89 -17.47
CA GLY A 218 3.53 0.29 -18.80
C GLY A 218 2.23 -0.29 -19.36
N ASP A 219 1.29 -0.70 -18.50
CA ASP A 219 -0.03 -1.25 -18.87
C ASP A 219 -1.04 -0.13 -19.13
N HIS A 220 -0.94 0.98 -18.40
CA HIS A 220 -1.83 2.13 -18.56
C HIS A 220 -1.76 2.68 -19.97
N GLN A 221 -2.94 2.86 -20.60
CA GLN A 221 -3.03 3.45 -21.93
C GLN A 221 -3.17 4.97 -21.80
N PRO A 222 -2.38 5.77 -22.54
CA PRO A 222 -2.45 7.22 -22.46
C PRO A 222 -3.86 7.77 -22.62
N GLY A 223 -4.31 8.51 -21.61
CA GLY A 223 -5.66 9.12 -21.59
C GLY A 223 -6.81 8.20 -21.17
N ALA A 224 -6.56 6.93 -20.90
CA ALA A 224 -7.55 6.06 -20.28
C ALA A 224 -7.75 6.42 -18.80
N PRO A 225 -8.98 6.49 -18.28
CA PRO A 225 -9.21 6.80 -16.87
C PRO A 225 -8.76 5.64 -15.98
N ALA A 226 -7.83 5.91 -15.06
CA ALA A 226 -7.29 4.90 -14.16
C ALA A 226 -7.01 5.43 -12.77
N VAL A 227 -7.20 4.55 -11.79
CA VAL A 227 -6.80 4.75 -10.40
C VAL A 227 -5.88 3.62 -9.95
N ALA A 228 -4.96 3.89 -9.04
CA ALA A 228 -4.16 2.88 -8.35
C ALA A 228 -4.35 3.03 -6.85
N ASN A 229 -4.51 1.91 -6.17
CA ASN A 229 -4.58 1.84 -4.72
C ASN A 229 -3.33 1.17 -4.16
N MET A 230 -2.65 1.85 -3.24
CA MET A 230 -1.54 1.29 -2.47
C MET A 230 -1.89 1.29 -0.99
N SER A 231 -2.49 0.20 -0.52
CA SER A 231 -2.80 -0.01 0.90
C SER A 231 -1.61 -0.63 1.65
N LEU A 232 -0.42 -0.09 1.39
CA LEU A 232 0.86 -0.54 1.93
C LEU A 232 1.78 0.65 2.20
N GLY A 233 2.83 0.42 2.96
CA GLY A 233 3.84 1.46 3.22
C GLY A 233 5.00 0.95 4.05
N GLY A 234 6.03 1.78 4.14
CA GLY A 234 7.23 1.45 4.91
C GLY A 234 8.10 2.67 5.18
N GLY A 235 9.35 2.46 5.55
CA GLY A 235 10.34 3.52 5.71
C GLY A 235 10.48 4.35 4.43
N ALA A 236 10.92 5.60 4.59
CA ALA A 236 11.09 6.53 3.47
C ALA A 236 12.02 5.96 2.39
N SER A 237 11.53 5.92 1.14
CA SER A 237 12.26 5.47 -0.05
C SER A 237 12.07 6.46 -1.19
N THR A 238 13.17 7.06 -1.64
CA THR A 238 13.15 8.01 -2.76
C THR A 238 12.82 7.31 -4.08
N ALA A 239 13.22 6.06 -4.24
CA ALA A 239 12.95 5.29 -5.45
C ALA A 239 11.45 5.00 -5.60
N VAL A 240 10.77 4.58 -4.52
CA VAL A 240 9.30 4.40 -4.51
C VAL A 240 8.59 5.72 -4.80
N ASP A 241 8.99 6.79 -4.11
CA ASP A 241 8.39 8.11 -4.32
C ASP A 241 8.52 8.56 -5.78
N THR A 242 9.69 8.34 -6.40
CA THR A 242 9.91 8.66 -7.81
C THR A 242 9.04 7.81 -8.73
N ALA A 243 8.94 6.50 -8.47
CA ALA A 243 8.10 5.61 -9.27
C ALA A 243 6.62 6.02 -9.22
N VAL A 244 6.10 6.33 -8.02
CA VAL A 244 4.71 6.82 -7.83
C VAL A 244 4.49 8.15 -8.56
N LYS A 245 5.41 9.10 -8.43
CA LYS A 245 5.31 10.40 -9.15
C LYS A 245 5.26 10.23 -10.66
N ASN A 246 6.09 9.35 -11.20
CA ASN A 246 6.14 9.12 -12.64
C ASN A 246 4.86 8.43 -13.15
N ALA A 247 4.32 7.47 -12.40
CA ALA A 247 3.04 6.85 -12.71
C ALA A 247 1.86 7.85 -12.64
N ILE A 248 1.90 8.78 -11.68
CA ILE A 248 0.92 9.89 -11.61
C ILE A 248 1.07 10.84 -12.79
N ALA A 249 2.32 11.16 -13.20
CA ALA A 249 2.58 12.00 -14.38
C ALA A 249 2.12 11.34 -15.68
N ASP A 250 2.11 10.00 -15.76
CA ASP A 250 1.56 9.22 -16.86
C ASP A 250 0.01 9.28 -16.93
N GLY A 251 -0.68 9.67 -15.83
CA GLY A 251 -2.13 9.88 -15.79
C GLY A 251 -2.88 9.00 -14.81
N VAL A 252 -2.23 8.11 -14.07
CA VAL A 252 -2.86 7.25 -13.08
C VAL A 252 -3.04 7.99 -11.76
N THR A 253 -4.28 8.07 -11.23
CA THR A 253 -4.55 8.67 -9.92
C THR A 253 -4.20 7.69 -8.81
N PHE A 254 -3.24 8.02 -7.95
CA PHE A 254 -2.82 7.17 -6.84
C PHE A 254 -3.49 7.58 -5.52
N ALA A 255 -4.18 6.62 -4.88
CA ALA A 255 -4.58 6.69 -3.47
C ALA A 255 -3.62 5.80 -2.65
N VAL A 256 -3.05 6.36 -1.58
CA VAL A 256 -2.04 5.68 -0.78
C VAL A 256 -2.36 5.76 0.72
N ALA A 257 -2.09 4.70 1.46
CA ALA A 257 -2.33 4.65 2.89
C ALA A 257 -1.35 5.55 3.66
N ALA A 258 -1.86 6.34 4.61
CA ALA A 258 -1.02 7.19 5.47
C ALA A 258 -0.12 6.39 6.43
N GLY A 259 -0.51 5.13 6.74
CA GLY A 259 0.15 4.25 7.70
C GLY A 259 -0.52 4.25 9.08
N ASN A 260 -0.19 3.26 9.91
CA ASN A 260 -0.92 2.93 11.15
C ASN A 260 -0.04 3.04 12.42
N SER A 261 0.97 3.91 12.41
CA SER A 261 1.94 4.05 13.49
C SER A 261 1.64 5.22 14.44
N SER A 262 0.48 5.90 14.30
CA SER A 262 0.17 7.15 15.04
C SER A 262 1.32 8.17 14.96
N ALA A 263 1.88 8.35 13.76
CA ALA A 263 3.07 9.15 13.48
C ALA A 263 2.84 10.13 12.33
N ASP A 264 3.81 11.02 12.07
CA ASP A 264 3.78 11.93 10.92
C ASP A 264 3.95 11.13 9.61
N ALA A 265 2.92 11.18 8.74
CA ALA A 265 2.89 10.50 7.44
C ALA A 265 4.05 10.91 6.51
N CYS A 266 4.59 12.12 6.66
CA CYS A 266 5.74 12.60 5.89
C CYS A 266 7.04 11.78 6.11
N ARG A 267 7.03 10.85 7.07
CA ARG A 267 8.18 9.99 7.38
C ARG A 267 8.14 8.65 6.63
N PHE A 268 7.07 8.38 5.89
CA PHE A 268 6.81 7.09 5.25
C PHE A 268 6.59 7.24 3.74
N SER A 269 7.01 6.24 2.98
CA SER A 269 6.70 6.10 1.55
C SER A 269 5.62 5.02 1.37
N PRO A 270 4.71 5.20 0.40
CA PRO A 270 4.54 6.34 -0.51
C PRO A 270 3.77 7.53 0.11
N ALA A 271 3.34 7.48 1.37
CA ALA A 271 2.49 8.48 2.04
C ALA A 271 3.05 9.93 2.00
N ARG A 272 4.35 10.10 1.79
CA ARG A 272 5.00 11.42 1.69
C ARG A 272 5.02 12.01 0.28
N VAL A 273 4.49 11.29 -0.73
CA VAL A 273 4.46 11.77 -2.12
C VAL A 273 3.35 12.82 -2.27
N PRO A 274 3.67 14.08 -2.54
CA PRO A 274 2.68 15.16 -2.52
C PRO A 274 1.71 15.13 -3.70
N GLU A 275 2.00 14.37 -4.75
CA GLU A 275 1.14 14.19 -5.92
C GLU A 275 0.11 13.06 -5.73
N ALA A 276 0.31 12.16 -4.75
CA ALA A 276 -0.62 11.08 -4.41
C ALA A 276 -1.70 11.58 -3.42
N LEU A 277 -2.85 10.92 -3.40
CA LEU A 277 -3.88 11.11 -2.40
C LEU A 277 -3.54 10.27 -1.16
N THR A 278 -2.95 10.88 -0.14
CA THR A 278 -2.60 10.20 1.11
C THR A 278 -3.76 10.19 2.08
N VAL A 279 -4.20 8.99 2.47
CA VAL A 279 -5.48 8.75 3.15
C VAL A 279 -5.28 8.31 4.60
N GLY A 280 -5.83 9.08 5.55
CA GLY A 280 -5.96 8.72 6.96
C GLY A 280 -7.27 7.96 7.24
N ALA A 281 -7.32 7.27 8.39
CA ALA A 281 -8.47 6.47 8.79
C ALA A 281 -9.32 7.15 9.86
N THR A 282 -10.67 7.04 9.71
CA THR A 282 -11.62 7.39 10.77
C THR A 282 -12.31 6.16 11.33
N THR A 283 -12.90 6.33 12.51
CA THR A 283 -13.86 5.43 13.12
C THR A 283 -15.29 5.76 12.67
N GLN A 284 -16.26 4.92 13.03
CA GLN A 284 -17.69 5.12 12.76
C GLN A 284 -18.28 6.40 13.40
N THR A 285 -17.58 7.00 14.36
CA THR A 285 -17.98 8.26 15.02
C THR A 285 -17.24 9.47 14.48
N ASP A 286 -16.65 9.37 13.29
CA ASP A 286 -15.82 10.40 12.65
C ASP A 286 -14.56 10.79 13.46
N ALA A 287 -14.18 10.03 14.48
CA ALA A 287 -12.93 10.27 15.18
C ALA A 287 -11.75 9.77 14.32
N LYS A 288 -10.64 10.52 14.28
CA LYS A 288 -9.40 9.99 13.73
C LYS A 288 -9.07 8.69 14.45
N ALA A 289 -8.89 7.59 13.72
CA ALA A 289 -8.51 6.32 14.31
C ALA A 289 -7.20 6.46 15.09
N SER A 290 -7.11 5.85 16.27
CA SER A 290 -5.97 6.02 17.18
C SER A 290 -4.64 5.60 16.55
N TYR A 291 -4.67 4.60 15.67
CA TYR A 291 -3.51 4.12 14.91
C TYR A 291 -3.14 4.99 13.71
N SER A 292 -4.11 5.74 13.13
CA SER A 292 -3.89 6.49 11.89
C SER A 292 -2.74 7.48 12.00
N ASN A 293 -1.84 7.46 11.03
CA ASN A 293 -0.89 8.52 10.83
C ASN A 293 -1.59 9.84 10.51
N TYR A 294 -0.86 10.96 10.65
CA TYR A 294 -1.36 12.33 10.56
C TYR A 294 -0.28 13.25 9.95
N GLY A 295 -0.52 14.52 9.90
CA GLY A 295 0.44 15.55 9.48
C GLY A 295 0.11 16.15 8.12
N LYS A 296 0.98 17.05 7.67
CA LYS A 296 0.77 17.85 6.46
C LYS A 296 0.85 17.09 5.14
N CYS A 297 1.37 15.84 5.18
CA CYS A 297 1.42 14.96 4.01
C CYS A 297 0.14 14.12 3.85
N LEU A 298 -0.85 14.30 4.73
CA LEU A 298 -2.16 13.70 4.60
C LEU A 298 -3.06 14.65 3.80
N ASP A 299 -3.88 14.12 2.88
CA ASP A 299 -4.80 14.91 2.07
C ASP A 299 -6.22 14.89 2.65
N LEU A 300 -6.71 13.71 3.01
CA LEU A 300 -8.04 13.54 3.57
C LEU A 300 -8.14 12.28 4.41
N PHE A 301 -9.24 12.14 5.13
CA PHE A 301 -9.63 10.95 5.86
C PHE A 301 -10.76 10.21 5.15
N ALA A 302 -10.84 8.90 5.39
CA ALA A 302 -11.97 8.06 4.99
C ALA A 302 -12.23 6.97 6.05
N PRO A 303 -13.40 6.30 6.01
CA PRO A 303 -13.72 5.18 6.87
C PRO A 303 -12.65 4.07 6.82
N GLY A 304 -12.03 3.76 7.96
CA GLY A 304 -10.93 2.80 7.99
C GLY A 304 -10.96 1.82 9.16
N SER A 305 -11.85 2.01 10.15
CA SER A 305 -11.96 1.11 11.30
C SER A 305 -13.15 0.19 11.16
N SER A 306 -12.97 -1.11 11.41
CA SER A 306 -14.02 -2.14 11.35
C SER A 306 -14.76 -2.11 10.00
N ILE A 307 -14.02 -2.15 8.92
CA ILE A 307 -14.55 -2.19 7.55
C ILE A 307 -14.72 -3.65 7.12
N THR A 308 -15.93 -4.02 6.73
CA THR A 308 -16.26 -5.33 6.15
C THR A 308 -16.13 -5.28 4.63
N SER A 309 -15.46 -6.29 4.05
CA SER A 309 -15.33 -6.45 2.61
C SER A 309 -15.08 -7.91 2.24
N ALA A 310 -14.92 -8.22 0.95
CA ALA A 310 -14.58 -9.53 0.43
C ALA A 310 -13.31 -10.11 1.06
N TRP A 311 -13.22 -11.42 1.17
CA TRP A 311 -12.04 -12.11 1.69
C TRP A 311 -11.68 -13.32 0.82
N ASN A 312 -10.41 -13.77 0.88
CA ASN A 312 -9.87 -14.75 -0.07
C ASN A 312 -10.13 -16.22 0.28
N THR A 313 -10.74 -16.55 1.41
CA THR A 313 -10.88 -17.96 1.84
C THR A 313 -11.93 -18.74 1.04
N SER A 314 -12.91 -18.05 0.45
CA SER A 314 -13.84 -18.62 -0.55
C SER A 314 -14.32 -17.54 -1.52
N ASP A 315 -15.16 -17.91 -2.49
CA ASP A 315 -15.75 -16.96 -3.46
C ASP A 315 -16.89 -16.10 -2.87
N SER A 316 -17.21 -16.27 -1.60
CA SER A 316 -18.29 -15.54 -0.90
C SER A 316 -17.89 -15.07 0.51
N ASP A 317 -16.69 -15.37 0.97
CA ASP A 317 -16.28 -15.02 2.33
C ASP A 317 -16.00 -13.52 2.47
N THR A 318 -16.22 -13.03 3.66
CA THR A 318 -15.96 -11.64 4.05
C THR A 318 -15.11 -11.59 5.31
N ASN A 319 -14.44 -10.48 5.51
CA ASN A 319 -13.73 -10.19 6.76
C ASN A 319 -13.94 -8.74 7.17
N THR A 320 -13.77 -8.46 8.46
CA THR A 320 -13.87 -7.10 9.02
C THR A 320 -12.53 -6.75 9.64
N ILE A 321 -11.85 -5.78 9.06
CA ILE A 321 -10.52 -5.35 9.49
C ILE A 321 -10.41 -3.82 9.58
N SER A 322 -9.35 -3.32 10.22
CA SER A 322 -9.12 -1.90 10.45
C SER A 322 -7.73 -1.49 9.97
N GLY A 323 -7.61 -0.29 9.42
CA GLY A 323 -6.35 0.27 8.95
C GLY A 323 -6.56 1.47 8.03
N THR A 324 -5.54 2.28 7.82
CA THR A 324 -5.51 3.24 6.71
C THR A 324 -5.60 2.51 5.37
N SER A 325 -5.20 1.24 5.33
CA SER A 325 -5.41 0.31 4.22
C SER A 325 -6.87 0.12 3.82
N MET A 326 -7.82 0.26 4.75
CA MET A 326 -9.26 0.16 4.48
C MET A 326 -9.87 1.52 4.15
N ALA A 327 -9.26 2.61 4.60
CA ALA A 327 -9.65 3.97 4.24
C ALA A 327 -9.30 4.31 2.77
N THR A 328 -8.11 3.93 2.34
CA THR A 328 -7.56 4.22 1.01
C THR A 328 -8.45 3.75 -0.14
N PRO A 329 -8.98 2.51 -0.16
CA PRO A 329 -9.82 2.02 -1.25
C PRO A 329 -11.16 2.76 -1.35
N HIS A 330 -11.70 3.35 -0.28
CA HIS A 330 -12.86 4.25 -0.39
C HIS A 330 -12.52 5.46 -1.27
N VAL A 331 -11.34 6.05 -1.09
CA VAL A 331 -10.87 7.19 -1.90
C VAL A 331 -10.63 6.77 -3.35
N ALA A 332 -9.96 5.62 -3.58
CA ALA A 332 -9.77 5.09 -4.93
C ALA A 332 -11.10 4.81 -5.64
N GLY A 333 -12.09 4.27 -4.92
CA GLY A 333 -13.44 4.05 -5.44
C GLY A 333 -14.14 5.35 -5.82
N VAL A 334 -14.13 6.38 -4.96
CA VAL A 334 -14.73 7.69 -5.28
C VAL A 334 -14.00 8.36 -6.44
N ALA A 335 -12.67 8.25 -6.53
CA ALA A 335 -11.90 8.72 -7.67
C ALA A 335 -12.34 8.02 -8.98
N ALA A 336 -12.64 6.71 -8.93
CA ALA A 336 -13.15 5.98 -10.07
C ALA A 336 -14.59 6.42 -10.48
N LEU A 337 -15.47 6.72 -9.49
CA LEU A 337 -16.81 7.29 -9.79
C LEU A 337 -16.68 8.63 -10.50
N LEU A 338 -15.79 9.51 -10.01
CA LEU A 338 -15.53 10.82 -10.61
C LEU A 338 -15.00 10.67 -12.04
N LEU A 339 -14.03 9.78 -12.25
CA LEU A 339 -13.42 9.57 -13.56
C LEU A 339 -14.39 8.98 -14.58
N GLN A 340 -15.38 8.19 -14.20
CA GLN A 340 -16.44 7.77 -15.11
C GLN A 340 -17.21 8.98 -15.66
N GLY A 341 -17.54 9.97 -14.83
CA GLY A 341 -18.23 11.19 -15.24
C GLY A 341 -17.34 12.22 -15.95
N ALA A 342 -16.03 12.15 -15.71
CA ALA A 342 -15.03 13.11 -16.21
C ALA A 342 -13.72 12.43 -16.57
N PRO A 343 -13.68 11.58 -17.62
CA PRO A 343 -12.58 10.67 -17.92
C PRO A 343 -11.26 11.37 -18.30
N THR A 344 -11.31 12.65 -18.65
CA THR A 344 -10.12 13.46 -19.03
C THR A 344 -9.51 14.23 -17.86
N ARG A 345 -10.02 14.06 -16.63
CA ARG A 345 -9.44 14.69 -15.44
C ARG A 345 -8.03 14.15 -15.19
N SER A 346 -7.08 15.06 -15.04
CA SER A 346 -5.74 14.69 -14.57
C SER A 346 -5.77 14.27 -13.09
N PRO A 347 -4.79 13.50 -12.61
CA PRO A 347 -4.69 13.13 -11.18
C PRO A 347 -4.77 14.33 -10.23
N ALA A 348 -4.13 15.44 -10.57
CA ALA A 348 -4.20 16.67 -9.78
C ALA A 348 -5.60 17.29 -9.74
N GLN A 349 -6.36 17.20 -10.83
CA GLN A 349 -7.75 17.65 -10.86
C GLN A 349 -8.65 16.73 -10.03
N VAL A 350 -8.44 15.41 -10.11
CA VAL A 350 -9.16 14.43 -9.26
C VAL A 350 -8.90 14.72 -7.79
N ALA A 351 -7.64 14.94 -7.40
CA ALA A 351 -7.27 15.27 -6.03
C ALA A 351 -7.94 16.58 -5.55
N SER A 352 -7.92 17.61 -6.40
CA SER A 352 -8.59 18.90 -6.11
C SER A 352 -10.11 18.75 -5.96
N ASP A 353 -10.75 17.97 -6.83
CA ASP A 353 -12.19 17.76 -6.79
C ASP A 353 -12.60 16.99 -5.52
N LEU A 354 -11.87 15.93 -5.15
CA LEU A 354 -12.09 15.18 -3.92
C LEU A 354 -11.89 16.04 -2.66
N ALA A 355 -10.82 16.82 -2.60
CA ALA A 355 -10.55 17.70 -1.46
C ALA A 355 -11.59 18.82 -1.32
N SER A 356 -12.01 19.41 -2.45
CA SER A 356 -13.05 20.46 -2.44
C SER A 356 -14.43 19.92 -2.11
N GLY A 357 -14.75 18.71 -2.57
CA GLY A 357 -15.99 17.99 -2.28
C GLY A 357 -16.09 17.45 -0.86
N ALA A 358 -14.98 17.20 -0.18
CA ALA A 358 -14.92 16.59 1.14
C ALA A 358 -15.72 17.33 2.22
N THR A 359 -16.19 16.61 3.24
CA THR A 359 -16.83 17.20 4.41
C THR A 359 -15.77 17.83 5.31
N LYS A 360 -15.84 19.14 5.48
CA LYS A 360 -14.86 19.94 6.24
C LYS A 360 -15.19 19.95 7.72
N GLY A 361 -14.17 19.77 8.58
CA GLY A 361 -14.29 19.88 10.03
C GLY A 361 -15.01 18.73 10.72
N ALA A 362 -15.34 17.65 10.01
CA ALA A 362 -16.07 16.50 10.56
C ALA A 362 -15.20 15.59 11.43
N VAL A 363 -13.89 15.53 11.15
CA VAL A 363 -13.01 14.61 11.88
C VAL A 363 -12.67 15.16 13.26
N SER A 364 -13.03 14.40 14.29
CA SER A 364 -12.67 14.67 15.69
C SER A 364 -11.34 13.98 16.08
N ASP A 365 -10.87 14.23 17.32
CA ASP A 365 -9.69 13.59 17.92
C ASP A 365 -8.38 13.73 17.11
N LEU A 366 -8.25 14.80 16.35
CA LEU A 366 -7.01 15.08 15.63
C LEU A 366 -5.82 15.26 16.59
N GLY A 367 -6.07 15.81 17.82
CA GLY A 367 -5.06 16.00 18.85
C GLY A 367 -4.00 17.05 18.50
N ARG A 368 -3.19 17.44 19.50
CA ARG A 368 -2.16 18.49 19.33
C ARG A 368 -1.01 18.08 18.38
N LYS A 369 -0.72 16.78 18.30
CA LYS A 369 0.35 16.24 17.43
C LYS A 369 0.00 16.28 15.95
N SER A 370 -1.28 16.44 15.62
CA SER A 370 -1.79 16.48 14.25
C SER A 370 -1.79 17.89 13.63
N ALA A 371 -0.99 18.82 14.16
CA ALA A 371 -0.88 20.17 13.61
C ALA A 371 -0.53 20.11 12.11
N GLY A 372 -1.30 20.83 11.29
CA GLY A 372 -1.17 20.81 9.82
C GLY A 372 -1.88 19.66 9.11
N THR A 373 -2.52 18.74 9.84
CA THR A 373 -3.36 17.70 9.24
C THR A 373 -4.66 18.34 8.69
N PRO A 374 -5.00 18.13 7.40
CA PRO A 374 -6.28 18.57 6.86
C PRO A 374 -7.45 17.89 7.58
N ASN A 375 -8.48 18.67 7.95
CA ASN A 375 -9.72 18.09 8.49
C ASN A 375 -10.75 18.00 7.37
N LEU A 376 -10.54 17.02 6.49
CA LEU A 376 -11.36 16.71 5.33
C LEU A 376 -11.76 15.24 5.41
N LEU A 377 -13.05 14.94 5.47
CA LEU A 377 -13.58 13.58 5.42
C LEU A 377 -14.16 13.32 4.04
N LEU A 378 -13.78 12.19 3.44
CA LEU A 378 -14.25 11.77 2.12
C LEU A 378 -15.78 11.89 2.02
N TYR A 379 -16.24 12.42 0.89
CA TYR A 379 -17.65 12.53 0.56
C TYR A 379 -17.85 12.37 -0.95
N THR A 380 -18.87 11.65 -1.33
CA THR A 380 -19.23 11.44 -2.74
C THR A 380 -20.70 11.76 -3.00
N ILE A 381 -20.96 12.30 -4.20
CA ILE A 381 -22.30 12.50 -4.78
C ILE A 381 -22.34 11.95 -6.22
N TYR A 382 -21.28 11.21 -6.64
CA TYR A 382 -21.10 10.74 -8.01
C TYR A 382 -21.82 9.43 -8.32
#